data_7b7fc1caff5e04e696f1887242cb5d55
#
_entry.id   7b7fc1caff5e04e696f1887242cb5d55
#
_cell.length_a   1.000
_cell.length_b   1.000
_cell.length_c   1.000
_cell.angle_alpha   90.00
_cell.angle_beta   90.00
_cell.angle_gamma   90.00
#
_symmetry.space_group_name_H-M   'P 1'
#
loop_
_entity.id
_entity.type
_entity.pdbx_description
1 polymer ?
#
loop_
_entity_poly.entity_id
_entity_poly.type
_entity_poly.pdbx_seq_one_letter_code
_entity_poly.pdbx_strand_id
1 'polypeptide(L)'
;MLKGYYKFSVLFAAYSILTLSCQGYKIVDANSSVIDIDKNISEQEFEEIELSKYRDSISKEMNKIINHCSITMEVGCPEGLLGDFISDLSILYVRKNFPENEFNPDFCILNNGGFRSSLNKGSITIGDIFQIMPFDNHLLVLEIKGEEMNDLIKYIKDKSTTNISRKSGVPLSGIRLKISGGKVSRCMISNKMYDPLKTYKVLTTNYLASGGDDMVFFKNCRT
;
A
#
# COMPACT_ATOMS: atom_id res chain seq x y z
N MET A 1 -67.82 -0.75 -25.79
CA MET A 1 -66.73 -0.07 -25.03
C MET A 1 -66.26 -0.79 -23.77
N LEU A 2 -66.96 -1.70 -23.14
CA LEU A 2 -66.56 -2.36 -21.89
C LEU A 2 -65.40 -3.42 -21.98
N LYS A 3 -65.16 -4.00 -23.16
CA LYS A 3 -64.13 -5.04 -23.33
C LYS A 3 -62.70 -4.51 -23.27
N GLY A 4 -62.44 -3.22 -23.47
CA GLY A 4 -61.11 -2.60 -23.41
C GLY A 4 -60.61 -2.40 -21.96
N TYR A 5 -61.51 -2.01 -21.08
CA TYR A 5 -61.18 -1.71 -19.68
C TYR A 5 -60.78 -2.98 -18.88
N TYR A 6 -61.42 -4.09 -19.21
CA TYR A 6 -61.11 -5.38 -18.54
C TYR A 6 -59.68 -5.86 -18.80
N LYS A 7 -59.20 -5.72 -20.06
CA LYS A 7 -57.83 -6.04 -20.40
C LYS A 7 -56.81 -5.17 -19.70
N PHE A 8 -57.13 -3.87 -19.54
CA PHE A 8 -56.23 -2.93 -18.86
C PHE A 8 -56.18 -3.18 -17.36
N SER A 9 -57.30 -3.52 -16.74
CA SER A 9 -57.37 -3.86 -15.33
C SER A 9 -56.64 -5.17 -15.00
N VAL A 10 -56.67 -6.17 -15.85
CA VAL A 10 -55.93 -7.43 -15.70
C VAL A 10 -54.44 -7.21 -15.86
N LEU A 11 -53.99 -6.41 -16.82
CA LEU A 11 -52.58 -6.04 -17.00
C LEU A 11 -52.02 -5.25 -15.81
N PHE A 12 -52.80 -4.32 -15.28
CA PHE A 12 -52.41 -3.53 -14.11
C PHE A 12 -52.32 -4.38 -12.84
N ALA A 13 -53.24 -5.33 -12.63
CA ALA A 13 -53.18 -6.27 -11.51
C ALA A 13 -51.99 -7.23 -11.62
N ALA A 14 -51.67 -7.70 -12.83
CA ALA A 14 -50.49 -8.52 -13.09
C ALA A 14 -49.18 -7.78 -12.81
N TYR A 15 -49.09 -6.49 -13.21
CA TYR A 15 -47.94 -5.63 -12.95
C TYR A 15 -47.76 -5.37 -11.44
N SER A 16 -48.85 -5.12 -10.71
CA SER A 16 -48.81 -4.90 -9.24
C SER A 16 -48.35 -6.15 -8.45
N ILE A 17 -48.64 -7.35 -8.95
CA ILE A 17 -48.18 -8.60 -8.33
C ILE A 17 -46.68 -8.79 -8.57
N LEU A 18 -46.15 -8.38 -9.71
CA LEU A 18 -44.72 -8.48 -10.01
C LEU A 18 -43.84 -7.54 -9.19
N THR A 19 -44.38 -6.38 -8.76
CA THR A 19 -43.64 -5.40 -7.95
C THR A 19 -43.57 -5.75 -6.45
N LEU A 20 -44.36 -6.69 -5.97
CA LEU A 20 -44.37 -7.14 -4.57
C LEU A 20 -43.37 -8.26 -4.25
N SER A 21 -42.60 -8.73 -5.22
CA SER A 21 -41.71 -9.88 -5.09
C SER A 21 -40.29 -9.55 -4.56
N CYS A 22 -40.00 -8.32 -4.16
CA CYS A 22 -38.69 -7.97 -3.61
C CYS A 22 -38.74 -8.05 -2.07
N GLN A 23 -38.73 -9.27 -1.51
CA GLN A 23 -38.44 -9.45 -0.09
C GLN A 23 -36.93 -9.47 0.13
N GLY A 24 -36.41 -8.37 0.71
CA GLY A 24 -35.04 -8.35 1.19
C GLY A 24 -34.85 -9.35 2.33
N TYR A 25 -33.87 -10.26 2.22
CA TYR A 25 -33.51 -11.14 3.30
C TYR A 25 -32.90 -10.33 4.44
N LYS A 26 -33.48 -10.46 5.65
CA LYS A 26 -32.88 -9.98 6.89
C LYS A 26 -32.26 -11.17 7.61
N ILE A 27 -31.01 -10.99 8.03
CA ILE A 27 -30.39 -11.90 8.98
C ILE A 27 -31.18 -11.75 10.29
N VAL A 28 -31.90 -12.79 10.69
CA VAL A 28 -32.77 -12.78 11.89
C VAL A 28 -31.98 -13.20 13.11
N ASP A 29 -30.98 -14.05 12.93
CA ASP A 29 -30.05 -14.50 13.97
C ASP A 29 -28.71 -14.88 13.37
N ALA A 30 -27.64 -14.59 14.08
CA ALA A 30 -26.27 -14.96 13.71
C ALA A 30 -25.53 -15.41 14.98
N ASN A 31 -25.28 -16.70 15.09
CA ASN A 31 -24.44 -17.25 16.15
C ASN A 31 -23.00 -17.36 15.63
N SER A 32 -22.06 -16.79 16.36
CA SER A 32 -20.62 -16.93 16.11
C SER A 32 -19.98 -17.67 17.29
N SER A 33 -19.12 -18.62 17.02
CA SER A 33 -18.24 -19.24 18.01
C SER A 33 -16.79 -19.02 17.62
N VAL A 34 -15.95 -18.75 18.60
CA VAL A 34 -14.50 -18.71 18.42
C VAL A 34 -13.98 -20.09 18.80
N ILE A 35 -13.21 -20.70 17.90
CA ILE A 35 -12.49 -21.94 18.16
C ILE A 35 -11.01 -21.57 18.28
N ASP A 36 -10.46 -21.71 19.47
CA ASP A 36 -9.04 -21.49 19.71
C ASP A 36 -8.23 -22.65 19.11
N ILE A 37 -7.21 -22.30 18.33
CA ILE A 37 -6.23 -23.28 17.83
C ILE A 37 -5.24 -23.52 18.96
N ASP A 38 -5.44 -24.57 19.69
CA ASP A 38 -4.59 -24.97 20.82
C ASP A 38 -3.89 -26.32 20.58
N LYS A 39 -3.11 -26.76 21.57
CA LYS A 39 -2.34 -28.00 21.49
C LYS A 39 -3.18 -29.28 21.42
N ASN A 40 -4.50 -29.18 21.58
CA ASN A 40 -5.41 -30.34 21.53
C ASN A 40 -5.93 -30.60 20.12
N ILE A 41 -5.65 -29.69 19.15
CA ILE A 41 -5.94 -29.92 17.74
C ILE A 41 -4.88 -30.83 17.18
N SER A 42 -5.26 -32.05 16.82
CA SER A 42 -4.34 -33.02 16.22
C SER A 42 -3.96 -32.57 14.80
N GLU A 43 -2.67 -32.60 14.49
CA GLU A 43 -2.17 -32.45 13.12
C GLU A 43 -2.67 -33.65 12.27
N GLN A 44 -3.18 -33.38 11.07
CA GLN A 44 -3.57 -34.44 10.15
C GLN A 44 -2.32 -34.94 9.43
N GLU A 45 -1.90 -36.15 9.73
CA GLU A 45 -0.69 -36.79 9.17
C GLU A 45 -0.62 -36.76 7.63
N PHE A 46 -1.74 -36.89 6.98
CA PHE A 46 -1.81 -36.91 5.50
C PHE A 46 -1.50 -35.50 4.90
N GLU A 47 -2.01 -34.46 5.49
CA GLU A 47 -1.76 -33.06 5.05
C GLU A 47 -0.31 -32.68 5.30
N GLU A 48 0.31 -33.14 6.36
CA GLU A 48 1.72 -32.88 6.66
C GLU A 48 2.68 -33.52 5.64
N ILE A 49 2.39 -34.72 5.16
CA ILE A 49 3.20 -35.40 4.13
C ILE A 49 3.14 -34.67 2.78
N GLU A 50 1.97 -34.18 2.41
CA GLU A 50 1.80 -33.44 1.16
C GLU A 50 2.41 -32.05 1.24
N LEU A 51 2.18 -31.34 2.33
CA LEU A 51 2.75 -30.01 2.60
C LEU A 51 4.28 -30.04 2.73
N SER A 52 4.87 -31.12 3.27
CA SER A 52 6.32 -31.21 3.44
C SER A 52 7.07 -31.11 2.11
N LYS A 53 6.55 -31.69 1.04
CA LYS A 53 7.17 -31.64 -0.30
C LYS A 53 7.26 -30.21 -0.85
N TYR A 54 6.20 -29.41 -0.64
CA TYR A 54 6.18 -28.00 -1.04
C TYR A 54 7.03 -27.15 -0.10
N ARG A 55 6.98 -27.44 1.22
CA ARG A 55 7.76 -26.74 2.24
C ARG A 55 9.26 -26.84 1.97
N ASP A 56 9.77 -28.04 1.65
CA ASP A 56 11.18 -28.27 1.38
C ASP A 56 11.65 -27.47 0.15
N SER A 57 10.87 -27.51 -0.92
CA SER A 57 11.18 -26.79 -2.15
C SER A 57 11.19 -25.27 -1.92
N ILE A 58 10.13 -24.73 -1.28
CA ILE A 58 10.02 -23.31 -0.95
C ILE A 58 11.13 -22.88 0.02
N SER A 59 11.37 -23.67 1.07
CA SER A 59 12.38 -23.36 2.08
C SER A 59 13.78 -23.27 1.49
N LYS A 60 14.11 -24.13 0.53
CA LYS A 60 15.40 -24.10 -0.15
C LYS A 60 15.62 -22.79 -0.90
N GLU A 61 14.61 -22.28 -1.58
CA GLU A 61 14.71 -21.02 -2.30
C GLU A 61 14.66 -19.81 -1.34
N MET A 62 13.76 -19.84 -0.37
CA MET A 62 13.60 -18.73 0.60
C MET A 62 14.82 -18.57 1.51
N ASN A 63 15.52 -19.64 1.85
CA ASN A 63 16.73 -19.60 2.69
C ASN A 63 18.02 -19.25 1.93
N LYS A 64 17.94 -19.02 0.63
CA LYS A 64 19.08 -18.59 -0.18
C LYS A 64 19.57 -17.22 0.25
N ILE A 65 20.82 -17.18 0.70
CA ILE A 65 21.48 -15.93 1.10
C ILE A 65 21.81 -15.12 -0.15
N ILE A 66 21.35 -13.85 -0.16
CA ILE A 66 21.56 -12.90 -1.29
C ILE A 66 22.51 -11.76 -0.91
N ASN A 67 22.63 -11.44 0.37
CA ASN A 67 23.49 -10.35 0.84
C ASN A 67 23.75 -10.47 2.35
N HIS A 68 24.45 -9.47 2.91
CA HIS A 68 24.70 -9.34 4.34
C HIS A 68 24.44 -7.90 4.81
N CYS A 69 23.73 -7.76 5.93
CA CYS A 69 23.46 -6.48 6.55
C CYS A 69 24.34 -6.28 7.80
N SER A 70 25.05 -5.17 7.88
CA SER A 70 25.95 -4.88 9.01
C SER A 70 25.23 -4.32 10.23
N ILE A 71 24.01 -3.78 10.05
CA ILE A 71 23.19 -3.18 11.12
C ILE A 71 21.73 -3.62 10.95
N THR A 72 20.95 -3.66 12.02
CA THR A 72 19.50 -3.83 11.91
C THR A 72 18.86 -2.54 11.42
N MET A 73 17.96 -2.65 10.41
CA MET A 73 17.18 -1.54 9.88
C MET A 73 15.72 -1.74 10.20
N GLU A 74 15.12 -0.73 10.82
CA GLU A 74 13.72 -0.72 11.24
C GLU A 74 12.97 0.44 10.59
N VAL A 75 11.66 0.33 10.54
CA VAL A 75 10.79 1.47 10.24
C VAL A 75 10.81 2.46 11.40
N GLY A 76 10.67 3.74 11.11
CA GLY A 76 10.71 4.79 12.14
C GLY A 76 9.83 5.98 11.80
N CYS A 77 9.68 6.86 12.80
CA CYS A 77 8.98 8.14 12.67
C CYS A 77 9.78 9.23 13.43
N PRO A 78 10.09 10.37 12.82
CA PRO A 78 9.72 10.80 11.47
C PRO A 78 10.44 10.06 10.34
N GLU A 79 11.59 9.45 10.60
CA GLU A 79 12.44 8.73 9.66
C GLU A 79 12.83 7.37 10.24
N GLY A 80 13.13 6.38 9.40
CA GLY A 80 13.58 5.06 9.76
C GLY A 80 14.51 4.46 8.73
N LEU A 81 15.60 3.84 9.19
CA LEU A 81 16.66 3.32 8.32
C LEU A 81 16.14 2.39 7.21
N LEU A 82 15.15 1.54 7.51
CA LEU A 82 14.58 0.63 6.52
C LEU A 82 13.82 1.38 5.43
N GLY A 83 13.00 2.36 5.83
CA GLY A 83 12.24 3.18 4.89
C GLY A 83 13.15 3.98 3.97
N ASP A 84 14.16 4.65 4.54
CA ASP A 84 15.13 5.45 3.80
C ASP A 84 15.92 4.56 2.83
N PHE A 85 16.43 3.41 3.30
CA PHE A 85 17.18 2.47 2.48
C PHE A 85 16.36 1.97 1.28
N ILE A 86 15.10 1.53 1.49
CA ILE A 86 14.28 1.01 0.40
C ILE A 86 13.89 2.12 -0.58
N SER A 87 13.61 3.34 -0.09
CA SER A 87 13.29 4.48 -0.96
C SER A 87 14.49 4.90 -1.81
N ASP A 88 15.70 4.94 -1.23
CA ASP A 88 16.94 5.23 -1.94
C ASP A 88 17.24 4.15 -2.98
N LEU A 89 17.11 2.87 -2.60
CA LEU A 89 17.31 1.74 -3.49
C LEU A 89 16.33 1.77 -4.67
N SER A 90 15.08 2.14 -4.43
CA SER A 90 14.05 2.24 -5.47
C SER A 90 14.41 3.30 -6.51
N ILE A 91 14.83 4.50 -6.09
CA ILE A 91 15.29 5.55 -7.01
C ILE A 91 16.53 5.09 -7.81
N LEU A 92 17.52 4.51 -7.11
CA LEU A 92 18.75 4.04 -7.75
C LEU A 92 18.46 2.94 -8.78
N TYR A 93 17.55 2.02 -8.46
CA TYR A 93 17.13 0.96 -9.38
C TYR A 93 16.50 1.52 -10.65
N VAL A 94 15.53 2.44 -10.51
CA VAL A 94 14.84 3.06 -11.66
C VAL A 94 15.83 3.83 -12.51
N ARG A 95 16.67 4.69 -11.93
CA ARG A 95 17.67 5.48 -12.67
C ARG A 95 18.69 4.64 -13.40
N LYS A 96 19.07 3.49 -12.82
CA LYS A 96 20.05 2.58 -13.43
C LYS A 96 19.48 1.76 -14.58
N ASN A 97 18.23 1.28 -14.44
CA ASN A 97 17.65 0.34 -15.40
C ASN A 97 16.75 1.01 -16.44
N PHE A 98 16.30 2.25 -16.17
CA PHE A 98 15.45 3.05 -17.05
C PHE A 98 16.04 4.47 -17.14
N PRO A 99 17.17 4.63 -17.86
CA PRO A 99 17.94 5.89 -17.89
C PRO A 99 17.26 7.01 -18.70
N GLU A 100 16.17 6.73 -19.41
CA GLU A 100 15.41 7.70 -20.15
C GLU A 100 14.88 8.79 -19.23
N ASN A 101 14.93 10.05 -19.66
CA ASN A 101 14.47 11.20 -18.88
C ASN A 101 13.00 11.08 -18.45
N GLU A 102 12.21 10.30 -19.20
CA GLU A 102 10.81 10.06 -18.90
C GLU A 102 10.61 9.36 -17.54
N PHE A 103 11.49 8.41 -17.20
CA PHE A 103 11.42 7.61 -15.98
C PHE A 103 12.35 8.10 -14.86
N ASN A 104 13.00 9.25 -15.01
CA ASN A 104 13.93 9.76 -13.98
C ASN A 104 13.18 10.49 -12.87
N PRO A 105 12.93 9.87 -11.69
CA PRO A 105 12.17 10.49 -10.63
C PRO A 105 12.97 11.58 -9.91
N ASP A 106 12.28 12.66 -9.52
CA ASP A 106 12.83 13.71 -8.66
C ASP A 106 12.94 13.24 -7.22
N PHE A 107 11.95 12.46 -6.77
CA PHE A 107 11.90 11.87 -5.42
C PHE A 107 11.06 10.59 -5.39
N CYS A 108 11.24 9.83 -4.30
CA CYS A 108 10.43 8.65 -3.98
C CYS A 108 9.65 8.87 -2.71
N ILE A 109 8.44 8.33 -2.66
CA ILE A 109 7.60 8.25 -1.47
C ILE A 109 7.01 6.85 -1.36
N LEU A 110 7.17 6.24 -0.18
CA LEU A 110 6.59 4.96 0.18
C LEU A 110 5.80 5.11 1.49
N ASN A 111 5.29 4.02 2.03
CA ASN A 111 4.55 4.01 3.28
C ASN A 111 5.13 3.00 4.27
N ASN A 112 5.26 3.37 5.53
CA ASN A 112 5.72 2.47 6.59
C ASN A 112 4.77 1.27 6.80
N GLY A 113 3.48 1.42 6.48
CA GLY A 113 2.50 0.34 6.52
C GLY A 113 2.81 -0.81 5.54
N GLY A 114 3.54 -0.53 4.48
CA GLY A 114 4.03 -1.52 3.50
C GLY A 114 5.13 -2.43 4.04
N PHE A 115 5.89 -1.98 5.04
CA PHE A 115 6.95 -2.78 5.64
C PHE A 115 6.41 -3.58 6.83
N ARG A 116 6.45 -4.90 6.73
CA ARG A 116 5.84 -5.83 7.70
C ARG A 116 6.85 -6.40 8.69
N SER A 117 8.13 -6.38 8.33
CA SER A 117 9.26 -6.86 9.15
C SER A 117 10.43 -5.88 9.06
N SER A 118 11.37 -5.99 10.00
CA SER A 118 12.65 -5.31 9.96
C SER A 118 13.66 -6.10 9.14
N LEU A 119 14.68 -5.44 8.62
CA LEU A 119 15.86 -6.10 8.05
C LEU A 119 16.92 -6.25 9.13
N ASN A 120 17.09 -7.46 9.62
CA ASN A 120 17.99 -7.73 10.73
C ASN A 120 19.46 -7.72 10.29
N LYS A 121 20.36 -7.39 11.23
CA LYS A 121 21.81 -7.59 11.07
C LYS A 121 22.12 -9.06 10.85
N GLY A 122 22.97 -9.37 9.87
CA GLY A 122 23.36 -10.72 9.52
C GLY A 122 23.19 -11.02 8.04
N SER A 123 23.12 -12.29 7.71
CA SER A 123 22.82 -12.75 6.35
C SER A 123 21.38 -12.37 5.97
N ILE A 124 21.22 -11.91 4.75
CA ILE A 124 19.91 -11.59 4.18
C ILE A 124 19.53 -12.69 3.20
N THR A 125 18.37 -13.26 3.40
CA THR A 125 17.80 -14.30 2.53
C THR A 125 16.70 -13.73 1.64
N ILE A 126 16.31 -14.50 0.61
CA ILE A 126 15.14 -14.19 -0.20
C ILE A 126 13.89 -14.12 0.69
N GLY A 127 13.75 -15.03 1.65
CA GLY A 127 12.63 -15.05 2.60
C GLY A 127 12.52 -13.78 3.45
N ASP A 128 13.66 -13.21 3.88
CA ASP A 128 13.65 -11.94 4.62
C ASP A 128 13.06 -10.81 3.78
N ILE A 129 13.39 -10.74 2.50
CA ILE A 129 12.84 -9.72 1.59
C ILE A 129 11.34 -9.89 1.42
N PHE A 130 10.85 -11.12 1.22
CA PHE A 130 9.42 -11.41 1.18
C PHE A 130 8.69 -11.02 2.47
N GLN A 131 9.33 -11.22 3.64
CA GLN A 131 8.74 -10.83 4.93
C GLN A 131 8.70 -9.31 5.11
N ILE A 132 9.67 -8.57 4.56
CA ILE A 132 9.68 -7.10 4.66
C ILE A 132 8.51 -6.51 3.90
N MET A 133 8.29 -6.92 2.65
CA MET A 133 7.21 -6.37 1.80
C MET A 133 6.49 -7.49 1.04
N PRO A 134 5.56 -8.22 1.71
CA PRO A 134 4.85 -9.37 1.12
C PRO A 134 3.70 -8.94 0.20
N PHE A 135 3.93 -7.99 -0.69
CA PHE A 135 2.93 -7.46 -1.61
C PHE A 135 3.47 -7.44 -3.03
N ASP A 136 2.61 -7.78 -3.99
CA ASP A 136 2.91 -7.68 -5.41
C ASP A 136 2.70 -6.23 -5.89
N ASN A 137 3.62 -5.36 -5.49
CA ASN A 137 3.61 -3.95 -5.84
C ASN A 137 4.44 -3.68 -7.10
N HIS A 138 3.91 -2.82 -7.95
CA HIS A 138 4.66 -2.22 -9.06
C HIS A 138 5.11 -0.81 -8.71
N LEU A 139 6.33 -0.44 -9.12
CA LEU A 139 6.81 0.93 -9.04
C LEU A 139 6.28 1.74 -10.23
N LEU A 140 5.72 2.90 -9.95
CA LEU A 140 5.20 3.85 -10.93
C LEU A 140 5.89 5.20 -10.78
N VAL A 141 6.14 5.88 -11.89
CA VAL A 141 6.58 7.28 -11.91
C VAL A 141 5.37 8.13 -12.28
N LEU A 142 4.95 9.00 -11.35
CA LEU A 142 3.81 9.90 -11.53
C LEU A 142 4.31 11.33 -11.75
N GLU A 143 3.60 12.10 -12.55
CA GLU A 143 3.80 13.55 -12.68
C GLU A 143 2.82 14.29 -11.76
N ILE A 144 3.35 15.07 -10.82
CA ILE A 144 2.59 15.93 -9.92
C ILE A 144 2.99 17.39 -10.15
N LYS A 145 2.00 18.26 -10.33
CA LYS A 145 2.27 19.69 -10.43
C LYS A 145 2.68 20.25 -9.08
N GLY A 146 3.60 21.22 -9.10
CA GLY A 146 4.06 21.85 -7.86
C GLY A 146 2.92 22.43 -7.03
N GLU A 147 1.95 23.10 -7.64
CA GLU A 147 0.77 23.62 -6.94
C GLU A 147 -0.04 22.54 -6.19
N GLU A 148 -0.03 21.28 -6.69
CA GLU A 148 -0.72 20.12 -6.09
C GLU A 148 0.13 19.45 -4.99
N MET A 149 1.41 19.80 -4.87
CA MET A 149 2.33 19.25 -3.85
C MET A 149 1.96 19.66 -2.41
N ASN A 150 1.11 20.66 -2.22
CA ASN A 150 0.74 21.14 -0.89
C ASN A 150 0.08 20.04 -0.04
N ASP A 151 -0.78 19.21 -0.65
CA ASP A 151 -1.45 18.10 0.04
C ASP A 151 -0.46 17.00 0.40
N LEU A 152 0.48 16.68 -0.49
CA LEU A 152 1.56 15.73 -0.22
C LEU A 152 2.49 16.23 0.91
N ILE A 153 2.90 17.48 0.88
CA ILE A 153 3.75 18.09 1.93
C ILE A 153 3.01 18.09 3.28
N LYS A 154 1.72 18.44 3.27
CA LYS A 154 0.87 18.39 4.46
C LYS A 154 0.74 16.94 4.99
N TYR A 155 0.52 15.98 4.11
CA TYR A 155 0.45 14.56 4.46
C TYR A 155 1.75 14.09 5.15
N ILE A 156 2.91 14.34 4.56
CA ILE A 156 4.21 13.97 5.15
C ILE A 156 4.35 14.60 6.55
N LYS A 157 4.04 15.89 6.69
CA LYS A 157 4.09 16.58 7.99
C LYS A 157 3.16 15.89 9.00
N ASP A 158 1.91 15.68 8.65
CA ASP A 158 0.91 15.13 9.56
C ASP A 158 1.25 13.70 9.99
N LYS A 159 1.67 12.83 9.06
CA LYS A 159 2.11 11.46 9.35
C LYS A 159 3.40 11.40 10.18
N SER A 160 4.22 12.45 10.16
CA SER A 160 5.49 12.51 10.89
C SER A 160 5.39 13.21 12.26
N THR A 161 4.29 13.92 12.56
CA THR A 161 4.17 14.73 13.77
C THR A 161 2.90 14.51 14.59
N THR A 162 1.91 13.79 14.04
CA THR A 162 0.58 13.66 14.68
C THR A 162 0.23 12.18 14.85
N ASN A 163 -0.30 11.82 16.03
CA ASN A 163 -0.79 10.46 16.34
C ASN A 163 0.22 9.36 15.98
N ILE A 164 1.43 9.48 16.50
CA ILE A 164 2.55 8.59 16.15
C ILE A 164 2.22 7.14 16.52
N SER A 165 2.32 6.27 15.54
CA SER A 165 2.13 4.83 15.62
C SER A 165 3.20 4.12 14.78
N ARG A 166 3.22 2.78 14.77
CA ARG A 166 4.12 2.00 13.90
C ARG A 166 4.01 2.36 12.41
N LYS A 167 2.83 2.84 11.98
CA LYS A 167 2.58 3.24 10.58
C LYS A 167 2.89 4.71 10.32
N SER A 168 3.28 5.47 11.35
CA SER A 168 3.64 6.89 11.22
C SER A 168 5.03 7.02 10.60
N GLY A 169 5.34 8.23 10.11
CA GLY A 169 6.49 8.46 9.28
C GLY A 169 6.21 8.10 7.83
N VAL A 170 6.98 8.67 6.95
CA VAL A 170 6.84 8.47 5.50
C VAL A 170 8.23 8.22 4.94
N PRO A 171 8.52 7.01 4.44
CA PRO A 171 9.77 6.71 3.76
C PRO A 171 9.94 7.59 2.53
N LEU A 172 11.05 8.31 2.48
CA LEU A 172 11.32 9.33 1.47
C LEU A 172 12.74 9.22 0.93
N SER A 173 12.92 9.48 -0.35
CA SER A 173 14.22 9.74 -0.97
C SER A 173 14.11 10.89 -1.95
N GLY A 174 15.12 11.75 -2.01
CA GLY A 174 15.15 12.90 -2.93
C GLY A 174 14.32 14.11 -2.49
N ILE A 175 13.49 14.00 -1.46
CA ILE A 175 12.74 15.11 -0.86
C ILE A 175 13.08 15.24 0.63
N ARG A 176 13.19 16.47 1.13
CA ARG A 176 13.49 16.77 2.54
C ARG A 176 12.59 17.91 3.02
N LEU A 177 11.96 17.70 4.19
CA LEU A 177 11.16 18.70 4.85
C LEU A 177 11.79 19.10 6.19
N LYS A 178 11.85 20.39 6.47
CA LYS A 178 12.16 20.88 7.82
C LYS A 178 10.85 21.34 8.47
N ILE A 179 10.49 20.65 9.55
CA ILE A 179 9.27 20.95 10.32
C ILE A 179 9.70 21.63 11.63
N SER A 180 9.09 22.77 11.93
CA SER A 180 9.34 23.53 13.15
C SER A 180 8.04 24.18 13.63
N GLY A 181 7.71 24.02 14.93
CA GLY A 181 6.46 24.54 15.49
C GLY A 181 5.20 24.07 14.77
N GLY A 182 5.19 22.81 14.30
CA GLY A 182 4.06 22.24 13.58
C GLY A 182 3.86 22.76 12.14
N LYS A 183 4.81 23.55 11.62
CA LYS A 183 4.78 24.10 10.25
C LYS A 183 5.99 23.61 9.46
N VAL A 184 5.80 23.41 8.17
CA VAL A 184 6.90 23.14 7.24
C VAL A 184 7.60 24.46 6.94
N SER A 185 8.84 24.61 7.41
CA SER A 185 9.64 25.82 7.23
C SER A 185 10.52 25.75 5.97
N ARG A 186 10.81 24.55 5.48
CA ARG A 186 11.59 24.33 4.26
C ARG A 186 11.19 23.01 3.61
N CYS A 187 11.05 23.02 2.30
CA CYS A 187 10.94 21.83 1.47
C CYS A 187 12.00 21.88 0.37
N MET A 188 12.75 20.79 0.21
CA MET A 188 13.77 20.66 -0.83
C MET A 188 13.52 19.38 -1.62
N ILE A 189 13.62 19.45 -2.94
CA ILE A 189 13.47 18.32 -3.85
C ILE A 189 14.73 18.27 -4.74
N SER A 190 15.36 17.10 -4.85
CA SER A 190 16.63 16.93 -5.58
C SER A 190 17.67 17.98 -5.20
N ASN A 191 17.80 18.29 -3.90
CA ASN A 191 18.70 19.31 -3.33
C ASN A 191 18.43 20.76 -3.75
N LYS A 192 17.29 21.05 -4.38
CA LYS A 192 16.85 22.41 -4.76
C LYS A 192 15.62 22.79 -3.92
N MET A 193 15.42 24.09 -3.72
CA MET A 193 14.18 24.56 -3.08
C MET A 193 12.98 24.15 -3.93
N TYR A 194 11.92 23.70 -3.24
CA TYR A 194 10.65 23.42 -3.89
C TYR A 194 10.12 24.65 -4.62
N ASP A 195 9.65 24.42 -5.84
CA ASP A 195 9.12 25.45 -6.73
C ASP A 195 7.69 25.08 -7.16
N PRO A 196 6.67 25.84 -6.72
CA PRO A 196 5.27 25.53 -7.03
C PRO A 196 4.92 25.61 -8.53
N LEU A 197 5.79 26.23 -9.35
CA LEU A 197 5.56 26.36 -10.79
C LEU A 197 6.11 25.18 -11.61
N LYS A 198 6.80 24.24 -10.97
CA LYS A 198 7.37 23.05 -11.63
C LYS A 198 6.44 21.85 -11.53
N THR A 199 6.59 20.93 -12.48
CA THR A 199 6.09 19.57 -12.38
C THR A 199 7.21 18.67 -11.88
N TYR A 200 6.89 17.77 -10.94
CA TYR A 200 7.83 16.83 -10.34
C TYR A 200 7.46 15.40 -10.69
N LYS A 201 8.46 14.56 -10.86
CA LYS A 201 8.33 13.13 -11.09
C LYS A 201 8.50 12.39 -9.76
N VAL A 202 7.46 11.68 -9.35
CA VAL A 202 7.38 10.98 -8.07
C VAL A 202 7.39 9.48 -8.32
N LEU A 203 8.38 8.80 -7.73
CA LEU A 203 8.41 7.34 -7.70
C LEU A 203 7.57 6.86 -6.50
N THR A 204 6.63 5.96 -6.76
CA THR A 204 5.79 5.36 -5.72
C THR A 204 5.27 3.99 -6.14
N THR A 205 4.46 3.33 -5.31
CA THR A 205 3.82 2.05 -5.66
C THR A 205 2.46 2.27 -6.31
N ASN A 206 2.02 1.29 -7.11
CA ASN A 206 0.66 1.28 -7.67
C ASN A 206 -0.43 1.37 -6.58
N TYR A 207 -0.21 0.78 -5.41
CA TYR A 207 -1.11 0.88 -4.25
C TYR A 207 -1.27 2.34 -3.81
N LEU A 208 -0.17 3.07 -3.63
CA LEU A 208 -0.21 4.48 -3.21
C LEU A 208 -0.73 5.39 -4.32
N ALA A 209 -0.36 5.12 -5.57
CA ALA A 209 -0.85 5.84 -6.74
C ALA A 209 -2.38 5.77 -6.87
N SER A 210 -2.99 4.64 -6.46
CA SER A 210 -4.45 4.49 -6.42
C SER A 210 -5.13 5.13 -5.20
N GLY A 211 -4.38 5.81 -4.33
CA GLY A 211 -4.87 6.50 -3.12
C GLY A 211 -4.80 5.67 -1.86
N GLY A 212 -4.02 4.59 -1.85
CA GLY A 212 -3.74 3.81 -0.65
C GLY A 212 -3.11 4.65 0.46
N ASP A 213 -3.29 4.25 1.72
CA ASP A 213 -2.82 4.96 2.92
C ASP A 213 -3.19 6.47 2.95
N ASP A 214 -4.37 6.82 2.43
CA ASP A 214 -4.91 8.18 2.34
C ASP A 214 -4.14 9.11 1.37
N MET A 215 -3.29 8.59 0.48
CA MET A 215 -2.58 9.38 -0.53
C MET A 215 -3.46 9.70 -1.74
N VAL A 216 -4.67 10.21 -1.49
CA VAL A 216 -5.68 10.48 -2.51
C VAL A 216 -5.25 11.53 -3.54
N PHE A 217 -4.29 12.37 -3.20
CA PHE A 217 -3.71 13.39 -4.09
C PHE A 217 -2.99 12.79 -5.31
N PHE A 218 -2.63 11.50 -5.27
CA PHE A 218 -2.04 10.84 -6.43
C PHE A 218 -3.05 10.38 -7.49
N LYS A 219 -4.34 10.26 -7.15
CA LYS A 219 -5.36 9.72 -8.08
C LYS A 219 -5.51 10.51 -9.39
N ASN A 220 -5.17 11.78 -9.36
CA ASN A 220 -5.28 12.69 -10.53
C ASN A 220 -3.94 12.91 -11.24
N CYS A 221 -2.85 12.29 -10.73
CA CYS A 221 -1.54 12.40 -11.36
C CYS A 221 -1.47 11.56 -12.64
N ARG A 222 -0.66 12.03 -13.60
CA ARG A 222 -0.36 11.26 -14.82
C ARG A 222 0.73 10.22 -14.51
N THR A 223 0.60 9.06 -15.13
CA THR A 223 1.63 8.02 -15.19
C THR A 223 2.45 8.18 -16.45
#